data_cde6cc7270815c6b7c29e5040d95aadd
#
_entry.id   cde6cc7270815c6b7c29e5040d95aadd
#
_cell.length_a   1.000
_cell.length_b   1.000
_cell.length_c   1.000
_cell.angle_alpha   90.00
_cell.angle_beta   90.00
_cell.angle_gamma   90.00
#
_symmetry.space_group_name_H-M   'P 1'
#
loop_
_entity.id
_entity.type
_entity.pdbx_description
1 polymer ?
#
loop_
_entity_poly.entity_id
_entity_poly.type
_entity_poly.pdbx_seq_one_letter_code
_entity_poly.pdbx_strand_id
1 'polypeptide(L)'
;MRVDRFLSNLPRFNRKQVRLLLVEKRVRVDGEVVSDPHAEVLEFSRVEVDDEVLQVGKPARYFMLYKPPGCVSATRDPQHPTVLDLIDESDKDDLHIAGRLDFNTTGLMLITNDGSWSRRLTQPQTKLPKVLSLIHI
;
A
#
# COMPACT_ATOMS: atom_id res chain seq x y z
N MET A 1 -9.14 -2.78 5.34
CA MET A 1 -10.62 -2.73 5.63
C MET A 1 -11.10 -4.13 5.98
N ARG A 2 -11.99 -4.24 6.93
CA ARG A 2 -12.58 -5.53 7.29
C ARG A 2 -13.44 -6.06 6.13
N VAL A 3 -13.45 -7.38 5.95
CA VAL A 3 -14.20 -8.01 4.86
C VAL A 3 -15.71 -7.78 4.96
N ASP A 4 -16.25 -7.75 6.18
CA ASP A 4 -17.69 -7.50 6.36
C ASP A 4 -18.05 -6.06 5.91
N ARG A 5 -17.19 -5.10 6.22
CA ARG A 5 -17.40 -3.71 5.78
C ARG A 5 -17.22 -3.57 4.27
N PHE A 6 -16.22 -4.24 3.71
CA PHE A 6 -16.00 -4.24 2.26
C PHE A 6 -17.25 -4.71 1.52
N LEU A 7 -17.82 -5.82 1.94
CA LEU A 7 -18.99 -6.41 1.29
C LEU A 7 -20.24 -5.56 1.51
N SER A 8 -20.46 -5.04 2.73
CA SER A 8 -21.64 -4.24 3.02
C SER A 8 -21.63 -2.86 2.37
N ASN A 9 -20.47 -2.36 1.98
CA ASN A 9 -20.35 -1.11 1.22
C ASN A 9 -20.77 -1.27 -0.25
N LEU A 10 -20.87 -2.50 -0.73
CA LEU A 10 -21.36 -2.76 -2.08
C LEU A 10 -22.89 -2.67 -2.09
N PRO A 11 -23.50 -2.06 -3.13
CA PRO A 11 -24.96 -1.90 -3.19
C PRO A 11 -25.74 -3.22 -3.18
N ARG A 12 -25.08 -4.33 -3.57
CA ARG A 12 -25.69 -5.65 -3.71
C ARG A 12 -26.03 -6.31 -2.39
N PHE A 13 -25.32 -5.95 -1.30
CA PHE A 13 -25.42 -6.69 -0.04
C PHE A 13 -25.76 -5.76 1.12
N ASN A 14 -26.66 -6.21 1.99
CA ASN A 14 -26.88 -5.59 3.28
C ASN A 14 -26.11 -6.37 4.36
N ARG A 15 -26.10 -5.86 5.59
CA ARG A 15 -25.35 -6.48 6.69
C ARG A 15 -25.79 -7.92 6.99
N LYS A 16 -27.08 -8.20 6.88
CA LYS A 16 -27.61 -9.55 7.13
C LYS A 16 -27.14 -10.52 6.07
N GLN A 17 -27.18 -10.11 4.80
CA GLN A 17 -26.70 -10.94 3.69
C GLN A 17 -25.21 -11.22 3.83
N VAL A 18 -24.42 -10.22 4.22
CA VAL A 18 -22.98 -10.38 4.43
C VAL A 18 -22.69 -11.42 5.50
N ARG A 19 -23.41 -11.39 6.63
CA ARG A 19 -23.24 -12.41 7.68
C ARG A 19 -23.52 -13.81 7.17
N LEU A 20 -24.58 -13.98 6.39
CA LEU A 20 -24.92 -15.28 5.81
C LEU A 20 -23.85 -15.77 4.84
N LEU A 21 -23.34 -14.89 4.00
CA LEU A 21 -22.25 -15.24 3.07
C LEU A 21 -21.03 -15.77 3.81
N LEU A 22 -20.64 -15.10 4.89
CA LEU A 22 -19.48 -15.52 5.68
C LEU A 22 -19.71 -16.82 6.42
N VAL A 23 -20.87 -16.99 7.05
CA VAL A 23 -21.23 -18.21 7.76
C VAL A 23 -21.30 -19.41 6.81
N GLU A 24 -21.83 -19.20 5.61
CA GLU A 24 -21.96 -20.25 4.60
C GLU A 24 -20.65 -20.51 3.84
N LYS A 25 -19.56 -19.80 4.20
CA LYS A 25 -18.23 -19.96 3.60
C LYS A 25 -18.22 -19.70 2.09
N ARG A 26 -18.99 -18.73 1.65
CA ARG A 26 -19.14 -18.36 0.25
C ARG A 26 -18.18 -17.24 -0.18
N VAL A 27 -17.38 -16.71 0.75
CA VAL A 27 -16.45 -15.61 0.52
C VAL A 27 -15.02 -16.12 0.48
N ARG A 28 -14.27 -15.73 -0.54
CA ARG A 28 -12.84 -16.02 -0.66
C ARG A 28 -12.05 -14.73 -0.78
N VAL A 29 -10.94 -14.67 -0.07
CA VAL A 29 -9.96 -13.60 -0.17
C VAL A 29 -8.62 -14.24 -0.54
N ASP A 30 -8.07 -13.84 -1.69
CA ASP A 30 -6.84 -14.43 -2.25
C ASP A 30 -6.89 -15.96 -2.36
N GLY A 31 -8.05 -16.47 -2.75
CA GLY A 31 -8.28 -17.90 -2.96
C GLY A 31 -8.60 -18.69 -1.70
N GLU A 32 -8.54 -18.08 -0.52
CA GLU A 32 -8.84 -18.74 0.75
C GLU A 32 -10.22 -18.39 1.25
N VAL A 33 -10.95 -19.40 1.73
CA VAL A 33 -12.28 -19.20 2.32
C VAL A 33 -12.16 -18.40 3.61
N VAL A 34 -12.97 -17.37 3.73
CA VAL A 34 -12.99 -16.48 4.89
C VAL A 34 -14.35 -16.58 5.56
N SER A 35 -14.37 -16.84 6.88
CA SER A 35 -15.58 -16.84 7.69
C SER A 35 -15.58 -15.78 8.78
N ASP A 36 -14.42 -15.25 9.14
CA ASP A 36 -14.27 -14.20 10.14
C ASP A 36 -14.64 -12.84 9.53
N PRO A 37 -15.69 -12.16 10.06
CA PRO A 37 -16.07 -10.85 9.55
C PRO A 37 -15.01 -9.78 9.72
N HIS A 38 -14.03 -10.01 10.60
CA HIS A 38 -12.93 -9.08 10.86
C HIS A 38 -11.71 -9.31 9.97
N ALA A 39 -11.73 -10.35 9.13
CA ALA A 39 -10.62 -10.60 8.21
C ALA A 39 -10.35 -9.37 7.34
N GLU A 40 -9.08 -9.09 7.11
CA GLU A 40 -8.68 -7.88 6.41
C GLU A 40 -8.71 -8.06 4.89
N VAL A 41 -9.26 -7.06 4.21
CA VAL A 41 -9.22 -6.93 2.75
C VAL A 41 -8.42 -5.67 2.42
N LEU A 42 -7.35 -5.86 1.66
CA LEU A 42 -6.52 -4.78 1.14
C LEU A 42 -6.92 -4.48 -0.31
N GLU A 43 -6.46 -3.36 -0.83
CA GLU A 43 -6.65 -3.03 -2.24
C GLU A 43 -5.91 -4.00 -3.17
N PHE A 44 -4.97 -4.76 -2.63
CA PHE A 44 -4.21 -5.80 -3.34
C PHE A 44 -4.90 -7.17 -3.31
N SER A 45 -5.93 -7.31 -2.50
CA SER A 45 -6.62 -8.58 -2.30
C SER A 45 -7.60 -8.87 -3.43
N ARG A 46 -7.66 -10.14 -3.83
CA ARG A 46 -8.70 -10.62 -4.72
C ARG A 46 -9.87 -11.11 -3.89
N VAL A 47 -11.04 -10.53 -4.07
CA VAL A 47 -12.23 -10.87 -3.30
C VAL A 47 -13.27 -11.52 -4.22
N GLU A 48 -13.75 -12.70 -3.85
CA GLU A 48 -14.73 -13.46 -4.61
C GLU A 48 -15.88 -13.88 -3.71
N VAL A 49 -17.08 -13.86 -4.27
CA VAL A 49 -18.31 -14.43 -3.66
C VAL A 49 -18.96 -15.32 -4.70
N ASP A 50 -19.16 -16.60 -4.36
CA ASP A 50 -19.77 -17.58 -5.26
C ASP A 50 -19.12 -17.60 -6.65
N ASP A 51 -17.79 -17.57 -6.70
CA ASP A 51 -16.97 -17.56 -7.91
C ASP A 51 -17.10 -16.28 -8.74
N GLU A 52 -17.84 -15.28 -8.26
CA GLU A 52 -17.86 -13.96 -8.87
C GLU A 52 -16.78 -13.07 -8.25
N VAL A 53 -15.93 -12.47 -9.09
CA VAL A 53 -14.86 -11.60 -8.63
C VAL A 53 -15.42 -10.20 -8.36
N LEU A 54 -15.36 -9.77 -7.10
CA LEU A 54 -15.81 -8.44 -6.69
C LEU A 54 -14.69 -7.43 -6.70
N GLN A 55 -13.46 -7.87 -6.44
CA GLN A 55 -12.26 -7.07 -6.53
C GLN A 55 -11.13 -7.94 -7.07
N VAL A 56 -10.52 -7.50 -8.16
CA VAL A 56 -9.40 -8.23 -8.77
C VAL A 56 -8.14 -8.11 -7.93
N GLY A 57 -7.97 -6.99 -7.25
CA GLY A 57 -6.74 -6.66 -6.54
C GLY A 57 -5.71 -6.03 -7.47
N LYS A 58 -5.01 -5.01 -7.01
CA LYS A 58 -3.89 -4.46 -7.77
C LYS A 58 -2.57 -5.03 -7.26
N PRO A 59 -1.54 -5.08 -8.13
CA PRO A 59 -0.24 -5.59 -7.70
C PRO A 59 0.40 -4.63 -6.69
N ALA A 60 0.96 -5.19 -5.62
CA ALA A 60 1.80 -4.42 -4.71
C ALA A 60 3.16 -4.21 -5.37
N ARG A 61 3.68 -2.99 -5.32
CA ARG A 61 4.95 -2.63 -5.93
C ARG A 61 5.89 -2.04 -4.88
N TYR A 62 7.15 -2.45 -4.92
CA TYR A 62 8.18 -2.00 -3.99
C TYR A 62 9.43 -1.66 -4.78
N PHE A 63 9.92 -0.44 -4.59
CA PHE A 63 11.12 0.04 -5.27
C PHE A 63 12.18 0.45 -4.25
N MET A 64 13.41 0.07 -4.52
CA MET A 64 14.58 0.63 -3.84
C MET A 64 15.25 1.59 -4.81
N LEU A 65 15.45 2.81 -4.37
CA LEU A 65 16.03 3.87 -5.19
C LEU A 65 17.22 4.50 -4.45
N TYR A 66 18.33 4.65 -5.16
CA TYR A 66 19.42 5.47 -4.67
C TYR A 66 19.13 6.92 -5.10
N LYS A 67 18.80 7.76 -4.14
CA LYS A 67 18.46 9.15 -4.41
C LYS A 67 19.73 9.96 -4.68
N PRO A 68 19.85 10.61 -5.85
CA PRO A 68 20.94 11.56 -6.09
C PRO A 68 20.65 12.91 -5.42
N PRO A 69 21.65 13.78 -5.29
CA PRO A 69 21.38 15.14 -4.85
C PRO A 69 20.58 15.90 -5.92
N GLY A 70 19.84 16.92 -5.49
CA GLY A 70 19.08 17.76 -6.42
C GLY A 70 17.66 17.27 -6.72
N CYS A 71 17.17 16.25 -6.00
CA CYS A 71 15.79 15.79 -6.08
C CYS A 71 15.09 15.95 -4.73
N VAL A 72 13.81 16.29 -4.75
CA VAL A 72 13.02 16.37 -3.52
C VAL A 72 12.40 15.02 -3.19
N SER A 73 12.36 14.70 -1.90
CA SER A 73 11.67 13.52 -1.37
C SER A 73 10.17 13.80 -1.28
N ALA A 74 9.53 13.92 -2.43
CA ALA A 74 8.12 14.20 -2.55
C ALA A 74 7.57 13.51 -3.80
N THR A 75 6.26 13.36 -3.88
CA THR A 75 5.61 12.79 -5.05
C THR A 75 5.39 13.84 -6.14
N ARG A 76 5.27 15.09 -5.76
CA ARG A 76 5.07 16.21 -6.68
C ARG A 76 5.78 17.46 -6.16
N ASP A 77 6.37 18.21 -7.08
CA ASP A 77 6.95 19.50 -6.78
C ASP A 77 6.90 20.35 -8.06
N PRO A 78 6.39 21.61 -8.01
CA PRO A 78 6.25 22.44 -9.21
C PRO A 78 7.57 22.99 -9.70
N GLN A 79 8.63 23.04 -8.89
CA GLN A 79 9.89 23.71 -9.22
C GLN A 79 11.07 22.77 -9.34
N HIS A 80 11.02 21.60 -8.68
CA HIS A 80 12.16 20.69 -8.59
C HIS A 80 11.79 19.28 -9.04
N PRO A 81 12.74 18.53 -9.61
CA PRO A 81 12.51 17.12 -9.88
C PRO A 81 12.29 16.34 -8.57
N THR A 82 11.44 15.34 -8.63
CA THR A 82 11.13 14.49 -7.49
C THR A 82 11.76 13.12 -7.65
N VAL A 83 11.80 12.36 -6.55
CA VAL A 83 12.32 10.98 -6.60
C VAL A 83 11.46 10.07 -7.49
N LEU A 84 10.17 10.37 -7.65
CA LEU A 84 9.31 9.60 -8.55
C LEU A 84 9.67 9.80 -10.03
N ASP A 85 10.23 10.93 -10.39
CA ASP A 85 10.67 11.19 -11.77
C ASP A 85 11.80 10.25 -12.20
N LEU A 86 12.50 9.64 -11.25
CA LEU A 86 13.59 8.71 -11.51
C LEU A 86 13.12 7.29 -11.77
N ILE A 87 11.86 6.99 -11.53
CA ILE A 87 11.27 5.68 -11.75
C ILE A 87 10.69 5.64 -13.15
N ASP A 88 11.18 4.71 -13.97
CA ASP A 88 10.69 4.48 -15.33
C ASP A 88 9.51 3.51 -15.30
N GLU A 89 8.38 4.00 -14.83
CA GLU A 89 7.13 3.26 -14.75
C GLU A 89 5.99 4.13 -15.22
N SER A 90 5.03 3.52 -15.90
CA SER A 90 3.77 4.15 -16.22
C SER A 90 2.89 4.16 -15.00
N ASP A 91 2.00 4.78 -14.66
CA ASP A 91 1.08 4.71 -13.51
C ASP A 91 1.82 4.75 -12.15
N LYS A 92 2.28 5.95 -11.81
CA LYS A 92 2.93 6.23 -10.53
C LYS A 92 2.02 6.94 -9.53
N ASP A 93 0.73 7.08 -9.83
CA ASP A 93 -0.17 7.92 -9.04
C ASP A 93 -0.44 7.36 -7.65
N ASP A 94 -0.37 6.04 -7.49
CA ASP A 94 -0.57 5.39 -6.19
C ASP A 94 0.74 5.17 -5.41
N LEU A 95 1.88 5.53 -5.98
CA LEU A 95 3.17 5.37 -5.31
C LEU A 95 3.41 6.49 -4.31
N HIS A 96 3.97 6.13 -3.16
CA HIS A 96 4.37 7.08 -2.13
C HIS A 96 5.70 6.68 -1.52
N ILE A 97 6.30 7.60 -0.78
CA ILE A 97 7.66 7.49 -0.28
C ILE A 97 7.62 6.98 1.17
N ALA A 98 8.43 5.95 1.46
CA ALA A 98 8.60 5.43 2.81
C ALA A 98 9.83 6.06 3.45
N GLY A 99 9.67 7.28 3.95
CA GLY A 99 10.74 8.07 4.55
C GLY A 99 11.24 9.17 3.63
N ARG A 100 12.02 10.08 4.16
CA ARG A 100 12.51 11.25 3.42
C ARG A 100 14.00 11.46 3.65
N LEU A 101 14.67 11.94 2.61
CA LEU A 101 16.02 12.50 2.66
C LEU A 101 15.97 13.94 2.17
N ASP A 102 16.86 14.78 2.67
CA ASP A 102 16.94 16.18 2.27
C ASP A 102 17.32 16.32 0.79
N PHE A 103 17.02 17.48 0.21
CA PHE A 103 17.24 17.78 -1.21
C PHE A 103 18.65 17.43 -1.68
N ASN A 104 19.66 17.79 -0.90
CA ASN A 104 21.06 17.56 -1.24
C ASN A 104 21.65 16.27 -0.64
N THR A 105 20.83 15.48 0.05
CA THR A 105 21.27 14.23 0.64
C THR A 105 21.11 13.10 -0.36
N THR A 106 22.10 12.20 -0.41
CA THR A 106 22.07 10.99 -1.20
C THR A 106 21.78 9.78 -0.30
N GLY A 107 21.23 8.74 -0.84
CA GLY A 107 21.01 7.51 -0.09
C GLY A 107 19.85 6.68 -0.58
N LEU A 108 19.60 5.59 0.14
CA LEU A 108 18.53 4.64 -0.15
C LEU A 108 17.18 5.25 0.21
N MET A 109 16.26 5.16 -0.74
CA MET A 109 14.87 5.48 -0.54
C MET A 109 14.00 4.30 -0.95
N LEU A 110 12.91 4.09 -0.22
CA LEU A 110 11.93 3.06 -0.51
C LEU A 110 10.65 3.72 -0.99
N ILE A 111 10.11 3.21 -2.09
CA ILE A 111 8.89 3.73 -2.73
C ILE A 111 7.96 2.57 -2.96
N THR A 112 6.69 2.74 -2.60
CA THR A 112 5.71 1.66 -2.65
C THR A 112 4.29 2.21 -2.77
N ASN A 113 3.37 1.37 -3.22
CA ASN A 113 1.94 1.64 -3.10
C ASN A 113 1.31 0.94 -1.88
N ASP A 114 2.11 0.23 -1.08
CA ASP A 114 1.65 -0.46 0.12
C ASP A 114 1.74 0.46 1.34
N GLY A 115 0.62 1.11 1.67
CA GLY A 115 0.57 2.07 2.77
C GLY A 115 0.81 1.44 4.13
N SER A 116 0.37 0.21 4.36
CA SER A 116 0.59 -0.49 5.62
C SER A 116 2.08 -0.75 5.85
N TRP A 117 2.77 -1.24 4.82
CA TRP A 117 4.20 -1.51 4.89
C TRP A 117 5.01 -0.22 5.11
N SER A 118 4.67 0.84 4.34
CA SER A 118 5.30 2.15 4.48
C SER A 118 5.11 2.72 5.88
N ARG A 119 3.90 2.60 6.44
CA ARG A 119 3.59 3.09 7.77
C ARG A 119 4.38 2.36 8.85
N ARG A 120 4.51 1.04 8.73
CA ARG A 120 5.31 0.23 9.67
C ARG A 120 6.77 0.61 9.66
N LEU A 121 7.32 1.04 8.52
CA LEU A 121 8.71 1.47 8.41
C LEU A 121 8.94 2.88 8.94
N THR A 122 7.94 3.76 8.85
CA THR A 122 8.14 5.19 9.11
C THR A 122 7.60 5.66 10.46
N GLN A 123 6.69 4.92 11.08
CA GLN A 123 6.14 5.31 12.37
C GLN A 123 7.14 5.13 13.51
N PRO A 124 7.30 6.15 14.38
CA PRO A 124 8.22 6.04 15.53
C PRO A 124 7.89 4.89 16.48
N GLN A 125 6.62 4.49 16.55
CA GLN A 125 6.16 3.42 17.44
C GLN A 125 6.75 2.05 17.08
N THR A 126 7.10 1.82 15.82
CA THR A 126 7.69 0.55 15.38
C THR A 126 9.16 0.42 15.78
N LYS A 127 9.82 1.54 16.10
CA LYS A 127 11.21 1.60 16.58
C LYS A 127 12.21 0.87 15.67
N LEU A 128 11.94 0.88 14.35
CA LEU A 128 12.90 0.32 13.41
C LEU A 128 14.15 1.19 13.35
N PRO A 129 15.34 0.61 13.46
CA PRO A 129 16.57 1.39 13.43
C PRO A 129 16.81 1.99 12.04
N LYS A 130 17.21 3.25 12.00
CA LYS A 130 17.66 3.94 10.80
C LYS A 130 19.09 4.38 11.01
N VAL A 131 19.95 3.97 10.09
CA VAL A 131 21.37 4.32 10.16
C VAL A 131 21.67 5.33 9.06
N LEU A 132 22.12 6.51 9.48
CA LEU A 132 22.56 7.56 8.59
C LEU A 132 24.04 7.85 8.83
N SER A 133 24.80 7.96 7.75
CA SER A 133 26.18 8.39 7.81
C SER A 133 26.29 9.82 7.29
N LEU A 134 26.78 10.73 8.15
CA LEU A 134 26.99 12.12 7.78
C LEU A 134 28.50 12.39 7.76
N ILE A 135 28.96 12.85 6.62
CA ILE A 135 30.37 13.20 6.41
C ILE A 135 30.44 14.70 6.13
N HIS A 136 31.18 15.40 6.98
CA HIS A 136 31.49 16.81 6.76
C HIS A 136 32.92 16.91 6.22
N ILE A 137 33.03 17.45 5.04
CA ILE A 137 34.32 17.67 4.39
C ILE A 137 34.61 19.14 4.36
#